data_b46121ff5704b525e940ae67b40f76d9
#
_entry.id   b46121ff5704b525e940ae67b40f76d9
#
_cell.length_a   1.000
_cell.length_b   1.000
_cell.length_c   1.000
_cell.angle_alpha   90.00
_cell.angle_beta   90.00
_cell.angle_gamma   90.00
#
_symmetry.space_group_name_H-M   'P 1'
#
loop_
_entity.id
_entity.type
_entity.pdbx_description
1 polymer ?
#
loop_
_entity_poly.entity_id
_entity_poly.type
_entity_poly.pdbx_seq_one_letter_code
_entity_poly.pdbx_strand_id
1 'polypeptide(L)'
;MPNDGNETFDMEHLLELAKEKKYRLLKEELVELNEVDIASFIEELDSERTVIVFRMLPKALATEVFAELPVDKQSHIINSITDKELSEIVEELYVDDAVDLVEELPATVVRRVLQNTKPETRKLINQFLNYPENTAGSIMTAEYVGLKKTMTVEQCFAYIRHHAVDSETIYTCYVMDEKRMLDGVVTVKDLLLQPYERLVGDIMDTHVIKAQTTDDQEQVADTMNKYGLLSMPVVDSEDRLVGIITVDDVMEVMEEEATEDFEKMAAMLPSEKPYLKTGVFTLAKNRIPWLLILMLSSTITGGILVKYENAFAAIPLLVSFIPMLMDTGGNSGSQSSTMIIRGMAIGDVEPSDILKVVWKEVRVGVIVGFVLAVVNFIRLMIQYPGNTMICVTVVISLFCTVIVAKTIGCTLPIGAKVLKLDPAIMASPMITTIVDAVSLMVYFNLACHLLDMTA
;
A
#
# COMPACT_ATOMS: atom_id res chain seq x y z
N MET A 1 -41.75 -0.68 13.12
CA MET A 1 -40.46 0.00 13.01
C MET A 1 -40.24 0.22 11.53
N PRO A 2 -39.98 1.44 11.04
CA PRO A 2 -39.80 1.67 9.62
C PRO A 2 -38.49 1.05 9.18
N ASN A 3 -38.54 0.41 8.02
CA ASN A 3 -37.43 -0.17 7.29
C ASN A 3 -36.45 0.97 6.93
N ASP A 4 -35.26 0.94 7.48
CA ASP A 4 -34.17 1.80 7.04
C ASP A 4 -33.85 1.43 5.60
N GLY A 5 -34.04 2.41 4.70
CA GLY A 5 -33.75 2.25 3.28
C GLY A 5 -32.25 2.17 3.00
N ASN A 6 -31.69 1.03 3.22
CA ASN A 6 -30.50 0.54 2.57
C ASN A 6 -31.02 -0.64 1.72
N GLU A 7 -31.41 -0.39 0.47
CA GLU A 7 -31.57 -1.45 -0.50
C GLU A 7 -30.18 -2.01 -0.72
N THR A 8 -29.82 -2.98 0.11
CA THR A 8 -28.62 -3.77 -0.05
C THR A 8 -28.70 -4.44 -1.42
N PHE A 9 -27.73 -4.13 -2.26
CA PHE A 9 -27.42 -4.86 -3.48
C PHE A 9 -27.62 -6.37 -3.27
N ASP A 10 -28.64 -6.94 -3.89
CA ASP A 10 -29.00 -8.33 -3.74
C ASP A 10 -28.33 -9.17 -4.85
N MET A 11 -27.07 -9.51 -4.60
CA MET A 11 -26.26 -10.33 -5.50
C MET A 11 -26.93 -11.66 -5.85
N GLU A 12 -27.56 -12.34 -4.87
CA GLU A 12 -28.21 -13.63 -5.10
C GLU A 12 -29.38 -13.51 -6.06
N HIS A 13 -30.19 -12.45 -5.91
CA HIS A 13 -31.31 -12.18 -6.80
C HIS A 13 -30.85 -11.89 -8.25
N LEU A 14 -29.82 -11.06 -8.43
CA LEU A 14 -29.28 -10.76 -9.76
C LEU A 14 -28.69 -12.01 -10.44
N LEU A 15 -27.98 -12.85 -9.66
CA LEU A 15 -27.46 -14.13 -10.16
C LEU A 15 -28.57 -15.08 -10.54
N GLU A 16 -29.72 -15.10 -9.83
CA GLU A 16 -30.90 -15.89 -10.19
C GLU A 16 -31.52 -15.40 -11.50
N LEU A 17 -31.71 -14.08 -11.66
CA LEU A 17 -32.20 -13.48 -12.92
C LEU A 17 -31.30 -13.82 -14.10
N ALA A 18 -29.98 -13.78 -13.91
CA ALA A 18 -29.01 -14.18 -14.94
C ALA A 18 -29.09 -15.65 -15.29
N LYS A 19 -29.24 -16.56 -14.29
CA LYS A 19 -29.43 -18.01 -14.48
C LYS A 19 -30.73 -18.33 -15.22
N GLU A 20 -31.81 -17.64 -14.87
CA GLU A 20 -33.12 -17.80 -15.51
C GLU A 20 -33.24 -17.11 -16.88
N LYS A 21 -32.15 -16.43 -17.31
CA LYS A 21 -32.11 -15.66 -18.58
C LYS A 21 -33.17 -14.55 -18.68
N LYS A 22 -33.57 -13.99 -17.54
CA LYS A 22 -34.50 -12.86 -17.46
C LYS A 22 -33.79 -11.52 -17.71
N TYR A 23 -33.07 -11.44 -18.83
CA TYR A 23 -32.16 -10.32 -19.14
C TYR A 23 -32.82 -8.95 -19.20
N ARG A 24 -34.13 -8.87 -19.49
CA ARG A 24 -34.83 -7.59 -19.48
C ARG A 24 -34.95 -7.00 -18.07
N LEU A 25 -35.39 -7.83 -17.12
CA LEU A 25 -35.49 -7.41 -15.71
C LEU A 25 -34.11 -7.14 -15.14
N LEU A 26 -33.14 -8.01 -15.41
CA LEU A 26 -31.77 -7.83 -14.99
C LEU A 26 -31.19 -6.49 -15.48
N LYS A 27 -31.44 -6.09 -16.75
CA LYS A 27 -31.00 -4.80 -17.25
C LYS A 27 -31.67 -3.63 -16.53
N GLU A 28 -32.98 -3.72 -16.29
CA GLU A 28 -33.75 -2.68 -15.60
C GLU A 28 -33.20 -2.46 -14.18
N GLU A 29 -32.76 -3.51 -13.48
CA GLU A 29 -32.14 -3.41 -12.14
C GLU A 29 -30.70 -2.95 -12.18
N LEU A 30 -29.88 -3.48 -13.11
CA LEU A 30 -28.45 -3.11 -13.21
C LEU A 30 -28.25 -1.61 -13.53
N VAL A 31 -29.12 -0.99 -14.32
CA VAL A 31 -28.96 0.44 -14.68
C VAL A 31 -29.18 1.38 -13.50
N GLU A 32 -29.83 0.92 -12.43
CA GLU A 32 -30.06 1.69 -11.20
C GLU A 32 -28.94 1.49 -10.16
N LEU A 33 -27.97 0.57 -10.41
CA LEU A 33 -26.86 0.27 -9.53
C LEU A 33 -25.63 1.11 -9.87
N ASN A 34 -24.73 1.22 -8.88
CA ASN A 34 -23.41 1.80 -9.07
C ASN A 34 -22.52 0.89 -9.93
N GLU A 35 -21.59 1.46 -10.69
CA GLU A 35 -20.65 0.76 -11.58
C GLU A 35 -19.83 -0.31 -10.85
N VAL A 36 -19.36 -0.03 -9.64
CA VAL A 36 -18.58 -0.96 -8.81
C VAL A 36 -19.41 -2.20 -8.42
N ASP A 37 -20.69 -2.01 -8.07
CA ASP A 37 -21.61 -3.11 -7.74
C ASP A 37 -21.91 -3.98 -8.97
N ILE A 38 -22.04 -3.34 -10.15
CA ILE A 38 -22.23 -4.04 -11.41
C ILE A 38 -20.98 -4.84 -11.79
N ALA A 39 -19.79 -4.27 -11.61
CA ALA A 39 -18.52 -4.95 -11.85
C ALA A 39 -18.39 -6.19 -10.95
N SER A 40 -18.67 -6.04 -9.65
CA SER A 40 -18.69 -7.15 -8.68
C SER A 40 -19.68 -8.26 -9.10
N PHE A 41 -20.86 -7.87 -9.60
CA PHE A 41 -21.83 -8.85 -10.13
C PHE A 41 -21.30 -9.57 -11.38
N ILE A 42 -20.68 -8.85 -12.32
CA ILE A 42 -20.09 -9.44 -13.53
C ILE A 42 -18.92 -10.36 -13.19
N GLU A 43 -18.17 -10.08 -12.14
CA GLU A 43 -17.09 -10.94 -11.68
C GLU A 43 -17.57 -12.35 -11.31
N GLU A 44 -18.74 -12.47 -10.69
CA GLU A 44 -19.35 -13.75 -10.31
C GLU A 44 -19.95 -14.54 -11.49
N LEU A 45 -20.09 -13.93 -12.68
CA LEU A 45 -20.66 -14.57 -13.85
C LEU A 45 -19.65 -15.48 -14.56
N ASP A 46 -20.16 -16.53 -15.21
CA ASP A 46 -19.38 -17.30 -16.19
C ASP A 46 -19.08 -16.50 -17.46
N SER A 47 -18.09 -16.92 -18.21
CA SER A 47 -17.58 -16.24 -19.41
C SER A 47 -18.66 -15.94 -20.44
N GLU A 48 -19.66 -16.81 -20.64
CA GLU A 48 -20.73 -16.60 -21.61
C GLU A 48 -21.67 -15.50 -21.16
N ARG A 49 -22.09 -15.51 -19.91
CA ARG A 49 -23.00 -14.52 -19.34
C ARG A 49 -22.34 -13.16 -19.17
N THR A 50 -21.05 -13.12 -18.80
CA THR A 50 -20.26 -11.89 -18.74
C THR A 50 -20.44 -11.03 -19.97
N VAL A 51 -20.20 -11.58 -21.17
CA VAL A 51 -20.30 -10.84 -22.44
C VAL A 51 -21.75 -10.40 -22.74
N ILE A 52 -22.74 -11.27 -22.44
CA ILE A 52 -24.15 -10.94 -22.67
C ILE A 52 -24.59 -9.79 -21.78
N VAL A 53 -24.25 -9.85 -20.49
CA VAL A 53 -24.59 -8.82 -19.50
C VAL A 53 -23.90 -7.50 -19.85
N PHE A 54 -22.61 -7.53 -20.13
CA PHE A 54 -21.85 -6.36 -20.50
C PHE A 54 -22.45 -5.64 -21.74
N ARG A 55 -22.79 -6.37 -22.79
CA ARG A 55 -23.38 -5.81 -24.00
C ARG A 55 -24.79 -5.21 -23.83
N MET A 56 -25.51 -5.54 -22.80
CA MET A 56 -26.83 -4.96 -22.57
C MET A 56 -26.80 -3.66 -21.76
N LEU A 57 -25.67 -3.31 -21.14
CA LEU A 57 -25.51 -2.04 -20.44
C LEU A 57 -25.56 -0.86 -21.42
N PRO A 58 -26.03 0.32 -20.98
CA PRO A 58 -25.83 1.57 -21.71
C PRO A 58 -24.35 1.85 -21.91
N LYS A 59 -23.94 2.50 -23.02
CA LYS A 59 -22.52 2.65 -23.36
C LYS A 59 -21.69 3.33 -22.29
N ALA A 60 -22.12 4.49 -21.80
CA ALA A 60 -21.39 5.21 -20.75
C ALA A 60 -21.19 4.33 -19.52
N LEU A 61 -22.26 3.73 -18.99
CA LEU A 61 -22.20 2.82 -17.86
C LEU A 61 -21.33 1.57 -18.16
N ALA A 62 -21.32 1.08 -19.40
CA ALA A 62 -20.49 -0.06 -19.77
C ALA A 62 -18.99 0.28 -19.73
N THR A 63 -18.60 1.52 -20.04
CA THR A 63 -17.20 1.97 -19.94
C THR A 63 -16.78 2.14 -18.48
N GLU A 64 -17.61 2.78 -17.66
CA GLU A 64 -17.38 2.92 -16.21
C GLU A 64 -17.24 1.53 -15.54
N VAL A 65 -18.19 0.62 -15.79
CA VAL A 65 -18.14 -0.77 -15.31
C VAL A 65 -16.90 -1.51 -15.85
N PHE A 66 -16.46 -1.22 -17.06
CA PHE A 66 -15.31 -1.89 -17.67
C PHE A 66 -14.00 -1.52 -16.96
N ALA A 67 -13.81 -0.26 -16.53
CA ALA A 67 -12.68 0.18 -15.74
C ALA A 67 -12.57 -0.61 -14.42
N GLU A 68 -13.69 -0.80 -13.74
CA GLU A 68 -13.77 -1.52 -12.46
C GLU A 68 -13.62 -3.06 -12.55
N LEU A 69 -13.60 -3.63 -13.76
CA LEU A 69 -13.53 -5.09 -13.92
C LEU A 69 -12.11 -5.62 -13.76
N PRO A 70 -11.93 -6.81 -13.13
CA PRO A 70 -10.63 -7.47 -13.11
C PRO A 70 -10.11 -7.79 -14.52
N VAL A 71 -8.78 -7.74 -14.69
CA VAL A 71 -8.06 -7.92 -15.98
C VAL A 71 -8.46 -9.18 -16.75
N ASP A 72 -8.74 -10.26 -16.06
CA ASP A 72 -9.18 -11.51 -16.69
C ASP A 72 -10.55 -11.35 -17.36
N LYS A 73 -11.46 -10.60 -16.73
CA LYS A 73 -12.78 -10.27 -17.29
C LYS A 73 -12.67 -9.25 -18.41
N GLN A 74 -11.87 -8.20 -18.23
CA GLN A 74 -11.58 -7.22 -19.29
C GLN A 74 -10.99 -7.91 -20.52
N SER A 75 -9.96 -8.74 -20.36
CA SER A 75 -9.35 -9.52 -21.45
C SER A 75 -10.38 -10.41 -22.14
N HIS A 76 -11.27 -11.06 -21.38
CA HIS A 76 -12.33 -11.91 -21.94
C HIS A 76 -13.34 -11.10 -22.75
N ILE A 77 -13.78 -9.96 -22.25
CA ILE A 77 -14.69 -9.05 -22.93
C ILE A 77 -14.05 -8.54 -24.23
N ILE A 78 -12.81 -8.02 -24.17
CA ILE A 78 -12.07 -7.52 -25.34
C ILE A 78 -12.00 -8.58 -26.44
N ASN A 79 -11.71 -9.84 -26.09
CA ASN A 79 -11.63 -10.92 -27.07
C ASN A 79 -12.99 -11.30 -27.66
N SER A 80 -14.09 -10.92 -27.03
CA SER A 80 -15.47 -11.31 -27.39
C SER A 80 -16.26 -10.21 -28.10
N ILE A 81 -15.84 -8.94 -27.98
CA ILE A 81 -16.48 -7.79 -28.62
C ILE A 81 -15.89 -7.49 -30.00
N THR A 82 -16.58 -6.67 -30.78
CA THR A 82 -16.11 -6.22 -32.09
C THR A 82 -15.05 -5.12 -31.97
N ASP A 83 -14.23 -4.93 -33.01
CA ASP A 83 -13.22 -3.86 -33.02
C ASP A 83 -13.83 -2.47 -32.89
N LYS A 84 -15.07 -2.27 -33.34
CA LYS A 84 -15.79 -1.02 -33.18
C LYS A 84 -16.20 -0.79 -31.72
N GLU A 85 -16.77 -1.82 -31.06
CA GLU A 85 -17.14 -1.74 -29.65
C GLU A 85 -15.90 -1.49 -28.79
N LEU A 86 -14.78 -2.16 -29.09
CA LEU A 86 -13.50 -1.95 -28.41
C LEU A 86 -12.99 -0.51 -28.56
N SER A 87 -13.02 0.02 -29.80
CA SER A 87 -12.63 1.42 -30.04
C SER A 87 -13.49 2.41 -29.26
N GLU A 88 -14.80 2.16 -29.18
CA GLU A 88 -15.73 3.02 -28.45
C GLU A 88 -15.45 3.00 -26.94
N ILE A 89 -15.10 1.85 -26.34
CA ILE A 89 -14.75 1.74 -24.92
C ILE A 89 -13.44 2.49 -24.63
N VAL A 90 -12.37 2.17 -25.36
CA VAL A 90 -11.04 2.77 -25.13
C VAL A 90 -11.02 4.30 -25.33
N GLU A 91 -11.88 4.83 -26.18
CA GLU A 91 -11.98 6.27 -26.39
C GLU A 91 -12.80 7.00 -25.33
N GLU A 92 -13.58 6.28 -24.54
CA GLU A 92 -14.39 6.81 -23.43
C GLU A 92 -13.72 6.58 -22.06
N LEU A 93 -12.68 5.72 -21.96
CA LEU A 93 -11.87 5.56 -20.75
C LEU A 93 -11.00 6.79 -20.49
N TYR A 94 -10.77 7.12 -19.24
CA TYR A 94 -9.72 8.06 -18.84
C TYR A 94 -8.35 7.51 -19.23
N VAL A 95 -7.36 8.39 -19.34
CA VAL A 95 -6.06 7.98 -19.88
C VAL A 95 -5.30 7.04 -18.94
N ASP A 96 -5.41 7.22 -17.65
CA ASP A 96 -4.86 6.33 -16.62
C ASP A 96 -5.46 4.93 -16.74
N ASP A 97 -6.79 4.77 -16.69
CA ASP A 97 -7.49 3.50 -16.91
C ASP A 97 -7.07 2.81 -18.21
N ALA A 98 -6.91 3.60 -19.29
CA ALA A 98 -6.49 3.07 -20.58
C ALA A 98 -5.01 2.62 -20.57
N VAL A 99 -4.16 3.23 -19.76
CA VAL A 99 -2.76 2.86 -19.55
C VAL A 99 -2.69 1.58 -18.73
N ASP A 100 -3.37 1.52 -17.60
CA ASP A 100 -3.43 0.34 -16.72
C ASP A 100 -3.95 -0.88 -17.48
N LEU A 101 -5.01 -0.69 -18.27
CA LEU A 101 -5.52 -1.72 -19.18
C LEU A 101 -4.44 -2.26 -20.13
N VAL A 102 -3.60 -1.38 -20.68
CA VAL A 102 -2.54 -1.78 -21.64
C VAL A 102 -1.37 -2.46 -20.92
N GLU A 103 -1.03 -2.05 -19.71
CA GLU A 103 0.06 -2.64 -18.92
C GLU A 103 -0.25 -4.05 -18.45
N GLU A 104 -1.48 -4.29 -18.03
CA GLU A 104 -1.89 -5.57 -17.47
C GLU A 104 -2.29 -6.63 -18.50
N LEU A 105 -2.69 -6.22 -19.70
CA LEU A 105 -3.19 -7.13 -20.71
C LEU A 105 -2.08 -7.92 -21.43
N PRO A 106 -2.38 -9.16 -21.87
CA PRO A 106 -1.45 -9.93 -22.72
C PRO A 106 -1.11 -9.18 -24.01
N ALA A 107 0.16 -9.23 -24.46
CA ALA A 107 0.67 -8.49 -25.62
C ALA A 107 -0.15 -8.65 -26.92
N THR A 108 -0.85 -9.76 -27.10
CA THR A 108 -1.74 -9.99 -28.25
C THR A 108 -3.01 -9.15 -28.17
N VAL A 109 -3.53 -8.93 -26.98
CA VAL A 109 -4.72 -8.12 -26.70
C VAL A 109 -4.35 -6.64 -26.76
N VAL A 110 -3.24 -6.24 -26.15
CA VAL A 110 -2.67 -4.87 -26.23
C VAL A 110 -2.56 -4.42 -27.69
N ARG A 111 -2.00 -5.28 -28.57
CA ARG A 111 -1.89 -4.96 -29.99
C ARG A 111 -3.26 -4.66 -30.61
N ARG A 112 -4.28 -5.43 -30.24
CA ARG A 112 -5.64 -5.23 -30.74
C ARG A 112 -6.24 -3.92 -30.23
N VAL A 113 -6.06 -3.61 -28.96
CA VAL A 113 -6.47 -2.35 -28.33
C VAL A 113 -5.85 -1.17 -29.10
N LEU A 114 -4.51 -1.11 -29.15
CA LEU A 114 -3.79 0.00 -29.77
C LEU A 114 -4.03 0.13 -31.29
N GLN A 115 -4.35 -0.96 -32.01
CA GLN A 115 -4.69 -0.88 -33.43
C GLN A 115 -6.06 -0.24 -33.67
N ASN A 116 -6.99 -0.40 -32.75
CA ASN A 116 -8.36 0.11 -32.87
C ASN A 116 -8.56 1.47 -32.17
N THR A 117 -7.56 1.97 -31.45
CA THR A 117 -7.58 3.29 -30.79
C THR A 117 -7.23 4.40 -31.80
N LYS A 118 -7.85 5.59 -31.66
CA LYS A 118 -7.54 6.78 -32.47
C LYS A 118 -6.07 7.19 -32.29
N PRO A 119 -5.46 7.84 -33.32
CA PRO A 119 -4.06 8.24 -33.25
C PRO A 119 -3.72 9.18 -32.08
N GLU A 120 -4.66 10.06 -31.70
CA GLU A 120 -4.52 11.02 -30.62
C GLU A 120 -4.46 10.30 -29.28
N THR A 121 -5.46 9.48 -28.95
CA THR A 121 -5.56 8.68 -27.73
C THR A 121 -4.38 7.70 -27.62
N ARG A 122 -4.04 7.02 -28.71
CA ARG A 122 -2.86 6.14 -28.77
C ARG A 122 -1.55 6.87 -28.45
N LYS A 123 -1.40 8.12 -28.94
CA LYS A 123 -0.23 8.92 -28.63
C LYS A 123 -0.17 9.27 -27.15
N LEU A 124 -1.32 9.57 -26.56
CA LEU A 124 -1.45 9.88 -25.14
C LEU A 124 -1.09 8.66 -24.29
N ILE A 125 -1.72 7.51 -24.54
CA ILE A 125 -1.40 6.23 -23.88
C ILE A 125 0.10 5.94 -23.98
N ASN A 126 0.71 6.02 -25.16
CA ASN A 126 2.15 5.79 -25.32
C ASN A 126 3.02 6.84 -24.60
N GLN A 127 2.53 8.04 -24.37
CA GLN A 127 3.25 9.04 -23.58
C GLN A 127 3.23 8.66 -22.09
N PHE A 128 2.09 8.24 -21.57
CA PHE A 128 1.91 7.87 -20.17
C PHE A 128 2.67 6.58 -19.84
N LEU A 129 2.65 5.58 -20.69
CA LEU A 129 3.48 4.36 -20.59
C LEU A 129 5.01 4.60 -20.50
N ASN A 130 5.49 5.81 -20.78
CA ASN A 130 6.89 6.15 -20.61
C ASN A 130 7.24 6.69 -19.21
N TYR A 131 6.25 6.99 -18.38
CA TYR A 131 6.52 7.34 -16.99
C TYR A 131 6.94 6.08 -16.22
N PRO A 132 7.88 6.18 -15.29
CA PRO A 132 8.26 5.05 -14.46
C PRO A 132 7.09 4.60 -13.58
N GLU A 133 6.94 3.28 -13.40
CA GLU A 133 5.99 2.71 -12.44
C GLU A 133 6.19 3.28 -11.03
N ASN A 134 5.15 3.35 -10.23
CA ASN A 134 5.13 3.86 -8.86
C ASN A 134 5.54 5.34 -8.74
N THR A 135 5.25 6.15 -9.77
CA THR A 135 5.49 7.60 -9.75
C THR A 135 4.20 8.40 -9.95
N ALA A 136 4.20 9.68 -9.60
CA ALA A 136 3.08 10.58 -9.90
C ALA A 136 2.67 10.58 -11.38
N GLY A 137 3.62 10.34 -12.27
CA GLY A 137 3.37 10.28 -13.70
C GLY A 137 2.64 9.03 -14.16
N SER A 138 2.75 7.90 -13.43
CA SER A 138 2.06 6.67 -13.78
C SER A 138 0.60 6.63 -13.29
N ILE A 139 0.29 7.33 -12.19
CA ILE A 139 -1.04 7.35 -11.57
C ILE A 139 -1.85 8.62 -11.88
N MET A 140 -1.37 9.52 -12.73
CA MET A 140 -2.08 10.76 -13.06
C MET A 140 -3.00 10.56 -14.25
N THR A 141 -4.09 11.33 -14.28
CA THR A 141 -4.96 11.48 -15.46
C THR A 141 -4.73 12.80 -16.18
N ALA A 142 -5.04 12.88 -17.47
CA ALA A 142 -4.90 14.10 -18.28
C ALA A 142 -6.20 14.92 -18.37
N GLU A 143 -7.28 14.40 -17.88
CA GLU A 143 -8.65 14.91 -18.04
C GLU A 143 -9.00 15.90 -16.91
N TYR A 144 -8.42 17.08 -16.93
CA TYR A 144 -8.63 18.13 -15.94
C TYR A 144 -9.21 19.42 -16.54
N VAL A 145 -9.82 20.26 -15.70
CA VAL A 145 -10.35 21.56 -16.08
C VAL A 145 -9.27 22.63 -16.03
N GLY A 146 -8.83 23.10 -17.20
CA GLY A 146 -7.87 24.18 -17.34
C GLY A 146 -8.54 25.55 -17.61
N LEU A 147 -8.25 26.55 -16.78
CA LEU A 147 -8.77 27.91 -16.91
C LEU A 147 -7.64 28.90 -17.19
N LYS A 148 -7.99 30.09 -17.73
CA LYS A 148 -7.04 31.20 -17.90
C LYS A 148 -7.28 32.27 -16.86
N LYS A 149 -6.23 32.86 -16.31
CA LYS A 149 -6.33 33.95 -15.31
C LYS A 149 -7.10 35.19 -15.79
N THR A 150 -7.24 35.36 -17.09
CA THR A 150 -7.96 36.48 -17.71
C THR A 150 -9.46 36.23 -17.86
N MET A 151 -9.95 35.01 -17.55
CA MET A 151 -11.37 34.68 -17.61
C MET A 151 -12.10 35.31 -16.44
N THR A 152 -13.35 35.74 -16.67
CA THR A 152 -14.27 36.09 -15.59
C THR A 152 -14.91 34.85 -15.00
N VAL A 153 -15.46 34.94 -13.80
CA VAL A 153 -16.19 33.84 -13.15
C VAL A 153 -17.35 33.33 -14.06
N GLU A 154 -18.08 34.22 -14.73
CA GLU A 154 -19.13 33.87 -15.69
C GLU A 154 -18.58 33.03 -16.86
N GLN A 155 -17.44 33.45 -17.40
CA GLN A 155 -16.78 32.73 -18.49
C GLN A 155 -16.29 31.35 -18.02
N CYS A 156 -15.81 31.23 -16.79
CA CYS A 156 -15.41 29.94 -16.21
C CYS A 156 -16.59 28.98 -16.09
N PHE A 157 -17.74 29.41 -15.59
CA PHE A 157 -18.93 28.56 -15.56
C PHE A 157 -19.39 28.15 -16.95
N ALA A 158 -19.35 29.05 -17.93
CA ALA A 158 -19.67 28.71 -19.31
C ALA A 158 -18.69 27.68 -19.87
N TYR A 159 -17.40 27.84 -19.59
CA TYR A 159 -16.34 26.93 -20.01
C TYR A 159 -16.51 25.54 -19.38
N ILE A 160 -16.68 25.47 -18.05
CA ILE A 160 -16.88 24.22 -17.32
C ILE A 160 -18.08 23.46 -17.88
N ARG A 161 -19.22 24.11 -18.08
CA ARG A 161 -20.44 23.47 -18.62
C ARG A 161 -20.26 22.85 -20.00
N HIS A 162 -19.34 23.35 -20.81
CA HIS A 162 -19.15 22.91 -22.18
C HIS A 162 -17.96 21.96 -22.37
N HIS A 163 -16.95 22.03 -21.51
CA HIS A 163 -15.66 21.32 -21.71
C HIS A 163 -15.32 20.34 -20.59
N ALA A 164 -16.04 20.39 -19.48
CA ALA A 164 -15.75 19.52 -18.34
C ALA A 164 -16.64 18.27 -18.28
N VAL A 165 -17.30 17.94 -19.37
CA VAL A 165 -18.11 16.70 -19.47
C VAL A 165 -17.19 15.47 -19.44
N ASP A 166 -16.02 15.61 -20.06
CA ASP A 166 -15.01 14.55 -20.17
C ASP A 166 -13.85 14.78 -19.20
N SER A 167 -14.04 15.57 -18.13
CA SER A 167 -13.01 15.81 -17.12
C SER A 167 -13.27 14.94 -15.89
N GLU A 168 -12.21 14.34 -15.35
CA GLU A 168 -12.23 13.49 -14.17
C GLU A 168 -12.92 14.17 -12.98
N THR A 169 -12.56 15.40 -12.71
CA THR A 169 -13.18 16.21 -11.67
C THR A 169 -13.31 17.67 -12.07
N ILE A 170 -14.37 18.32 -11.55
CA ILE A 170 -14.58 19.77 -11.67
C ILE A 170 -14.35 20.52 -10.35
N TYR A 171 -14.16 19.80 -9.24
CA TYR A 171 -14.07 20.42 -7.91
C TYR A 171 -12.89 21.38 -7.79
N THR A 172 -11.77 21.04 -8.42
CA THR A 172 -10.58 21.87 -8.52
C THR A 172 -10.28 22.15 -9.99
N CYS A 173 -10.17 23.44 -10.33
CA CYS A 173 -9.79 23.90 -11.68
C CYS A 173 -8.39 24.52 -11.64
N TYR A 174 -7.61 24.26 -12.66
CA TYR A 174 -6.19 24.65 -12.71
C TYR A 174 -6.01 25.87 -13.62
N VAL A 175 -5.44 26.94 -13.07
CA VAL A 175 -5.21 28.18 -13.79
C VAL A 175 -3.82 28.14 -14.41
N MET A 176 -3.77 28.26 -15.75
CA MET A 176 -2.52 28.17 -16.49
C MET A 176 -2.41 29.21 -17.58
N ASP A 177 -1.18 29.45 -18.03
CA ASP A 177 -0.89 30.28 -19.18
C ASP A 177 -1.00 29.51 -20.50
N GLU A 178 -0.69 30.19 -21.64
CA GLU A 178 -0.71 29.58 -22.97
C GLU A 178 0.37 28.50 -23.19
N LYS A 179 1.39 28.44 -22.32
CA LYS A 179 2.44 27.44 -22.34
C LYS A 179 2.17 26.30 -21.38
N ARG A 180 0.97 26.26 -20.76
CA ARG A 180 0.54 25.31 -19.75
C ARG A 180 1.33 25.44 -18.42
N MET A 181 1.99 26.56 -18.18
CA MET A 181 2.60 26.82 -16.88
C MET A 181 1.51 27.00 -15.83
N LEU A 182 1.63 26.29 -14.70
CA LEU A 182 0.65 26.34 -13.63
C LEU A 182 0.79 27.64 -12.83
N ASP A 183 -0.16 28.57 -13.03
CA ASP A 183 -0.22 29.88 -12.34
C ASP A 183 -0.91 29.79 -10.97
N GLY A 184 -1.89 28.88 -10.82
CA GLY A 184 -2.68 28.75 -9.59
C GLY A 184 -3.78 27.71 -9.70
N VAL A 185 -4.57 27.59 -8.62
CA VAL A 185 -5.77 26.76 -8.57
C VAL A 185 -6.97 27.56 -8.09
N VAL A 186 -8.17 27.18 -8.52
CA VAL A 186 -9.42 27.74 -8.03
C VAL A 186 -10.44 26.61 -7.89
N THR A 187 -11.14 26.56 -6.78
CA THR A 187 -12.20 25.56 -6.60
C THR A 187 -13.53 26.07 -7.17
N VAL A 188 -14.41 25.14 -7.58
CA VAL A 188 -15.79 25.51 -7.99
C VAL A 188 -16.49 26.25 -6.87
N LYS A 189 -16.23 25.90 -5.60
CA LYS A 189 -16.72 26.64 -4.42
C LYS A 189 -16.29 28.10 -4.44
N ASP A 190 -15.01 28.39 -4.75
CA ASP A 190 -14.52 29.76 -4.80
C ASP A 190 -15.19 30.54 -5.94
N LEU A 191 -15.36 29.91 -7.10
CA LEU A 191 -16.11 30.53 -8.21
C LEU A 191 -17.57 30.83 -7.84
N LEU A 192 -18.26 29.93 -7.14
CA LEU A 192 -19.67 30.11 -6.72
C LEU A 192 -19.84 31.27 -5.72
N LEU A 193 -18.83 31.57 -4.93
CA LEU A 193 -18.88 32.61 -3.90
C LEU A 193 -18.45 34.00 -4.40
N GLN A 194 -18.02 34.14 -5.65
CA GLN A 194 -17.55 35.40 -6.23
C GLN A 194 -18.57 36.01 -7.22
N PRO A 195 -18.55 37.34 -7.39
CA PRO A 195 -19.32 38.02 -8.45
C PRO A 195 -18.88 37.55 -9.85
N TYR A 196 -19.83 37.48 -10.78
CA TYR A 196 -19.61 36.98 -12.14
C TYR A 196 -18.56 37.74 -12.95
N GLU A 197 -18.38 39.03 -12.67
CA GLU A 197 -17.45 39.92 -13.36
C GLU A 197 -16.01 39.81 -12.85
N ARG A 198 -15.78 39.10 -11.74
CA ARG A 198 -14.44 39.02 -11.15
C ARG A 198 -13.55 38.13 -11.99
N LEU A 199 -12.26 38.52 -12.12
CA LEU A 199 -11.29 37.73 -12.84
C LEU A 199 -10.78 36.57 -11.99
N VAL A 200 -10.52 35.41 -12.61
CA VAL A 200 -9.95 34.22 -11.97
C VAL A 200 -8.57 34.54 -11.38
N GLY A 201 -7.76 35.33 -12.07
CA GLY A 201 -6.45 35.74 -11.57
C GLY A 201 -6.46 36.51 -10.25
N ASP A 202 -7.61 37.10 -9.86
CA ASP A 202 -7.76 37.82 -8.57
C ASP A 202 -8.21 36.92 -7.43
N ILE A 203 -8.68 35.73 -7.72
CA ILE A 203 -9.31 34.82 -6.73
C ILE A 203 -8.58 33.49 -6.59
N MET A 204 -7.73 33.13 -7.57
CA MET A 204 -6.97 31.88 -7.54
C MET A 204 -5.98 31.84 -6.38
N ASP A 205 -5.74 30.66 -5.84
CA ASP A 205 -4.61 30.43 -4.93
C ASP A 205 -3.35 30.15 -5.75
N THR A 206 -2.31 30.93 -5.49
CA THR A 206 -1.01 30.79 -6.15
C THR A 206 -0.02 29.92 -5.38
N HIS A 207 -0.36 29.53 -4.12
CA HIS A 207 0.43 28.62 -3.30
C HIS A 207 0.01 27.16 -3.55
N VAL A 208 0.24 26.71 -4.77
CA VAL A 208 -0.22 25.40 -5.21
C VAL A 208 0.70 24.30 -4.70
N ILE A 209 0.10 23.33 -4.01
CA ILE A 209 0.76 22.04 -3.71
C ILE A 209 0.65 21.21 -4.98
N LYS A 210 1.80 20.78 -5.50
CA LYS A 210 1.91 20.05 -6.77
C LYS A 210 2.94 18.93 -6.66
N ALA A 211 2.79 17.89 -7.47
CA ALA A 211 3.79 16.84 -7.66
C ALA A 211 4.54 17.02 -8.98
N GLN A 212 5.75 16.48 -9.06
CA GLN A 212 6.46 16.28 -10.32
C GLN A 212 6.17 14.88 -10.84
N THR A 213 6.19 14.68 -12.16
CA THR A 213 5.94 13.36 -12.78
C THR A 213 6.86 12.24 -12.27
N THR A 214 8.00 12.58 -11.68
CA THR A 214 9.00 11.64 -11.14
C THR A 214 8.90 11.44 -9.64
N ASP A 215 7.98 12.13 -8.96
CA ASP A 215 7.78 11.97 -7.53
C ASP A 215 7.18 10.59 -7.24
N ASP A 216 7.60 10.00 -6.15
CA ASP A 216 7.14 8.70 -5.67
C ASP A 216 5.67 8.74 -5.28
N GLN A 217 4.89 7.73 -5.70
CA GLN A 217 3.44 7.68 -5.47
C GLN A 217 3.07 7.69 -3.99
N GLU A 218 3.84 7.01 -3.12
CA GLU A 218 3.63 7.00 -1.68
C GLU A 218 3.76 8.41 -1.09
N GLN A 219 4.78 9.19 -1.51
CA GLN A 219 4.98 10.56 -1.06
C GLN A 219 3.87 11.49 -1.55
N VAL A 220 3.37 11.26 -2.75
CA VAL A 220 2.22 12.00 -3.31
C VAL A 220 0.97 11.72 -2.49
N ALA A 221 0.68 10.44 -2.22
CA ALA A 221 -0.45 10.01 -1.42
C ALA A 221 -0.39 10.59 0.00
N ASP A 222 0.76 10.54 0.66
CA ASP A 222 1.00 11.17 1.96
C ASP A 222 0.76 12.68 1.94
N THR A 223 1.20 13.34 0.87
CA THR A 223 1.01 14.80 0.70
C THR A 223 -0.46 15.13 0.53
N MET A 224 -1.19 14.42 -0.33
CA MET A 224 -2.61 14.62 -0.53
C MET A 224 -3.41 14.37 0.76
N ASN A 225 -3.13 13.29 1.46
CA ASN A 225 -3.74 12.96 2.74
C ASN A 225 -3.45 14.04 3.81
N LYS A 226 -2.21 14.49 3.93
CA LYS A 226 -1.77 15.51 4.90
C LYS A 226 -2.50 16.85 4.72
N TYR A 227 -2.71 17.26 3.49
CA TYR A 227 -3.35 18.55 3.17
C TYR A 227 -4.85 18.42 2.88
N GLY A 228 -5.40 17.20 2.86
CA GLY A 228 -6.81 16.92 2.59
C GLY A 228 -7.22 17.34 1.18
N LEU A 229 -6.37 17.10 0.19
CA LEU A 229 -6.61 17.48 -1.20
C LEU A 229 -7.53 16.45 -1.88
N LEU A 230 -8.51 16.92 -2.65
CA LEU A 230 -9.35 16.09 -3.49
C LEU A 230 -8.71 15.78 -4.84
N SER A 231 -7.81 16.65 -5.28
CA SER A 231 -6.97 16.41 -6.46
C SER A 231 -5.69 17.24 -6.35
N MET A 232 -4.59 16.76 -6.95
CA MET A 232 -3.30 17.42 -6.96
C MET A 232 -2.77 17.54 -8.39
N PRO A 233 -2.29 18.73 -8.81
CA PRO A 233 -1.71 18.91 -10.13
C PRO A 233 -0.33 18.27 -10.21
N VAL A 234 -0.07 17.61 -11.33
CA VAL A 234 1.22 17.03 -11.70
C VAL A 234 1.87 17.87 -12.78
N VAL A 235 3.13 18.23 -12.55
CA VAL A 235 3.89 19.06 -13.48
C VAL A 235 5.12 18.34 -14.01
N ASP A 236 5.55 18.72 -15.22
CA ASP A 236 6.82 18.25 -15.78
C ASP A 236 8.03 19.02 -15.17
N SER A 237 9.24 18.68 -15.63
CA SER A 237 10.48 19.33 -15.20
C SER A 237 10.57 20.82 -15.56
N GLU A 238 9.67 21.33 -16.42
CA GLU A 238 9.58 22.75 -16.81
C GLU A 238 8.41 23.47 -16.11
N ASP A 239 7.79 22.86 -15.07
CA ASP A 239 6.64 23.37 -14.33
C ASP A 239 5.34 23.48 -15.17
N ARG A 240 5.22 22.72 -16.27
CA ARG A 240 4.00 22.67 -17.06
C ARG A 240 3.05 21.62 -16.49
N LEU A 241 1.79 21.98 -16.39
CA LEU A 241 0.75 21.04 -15.99
C LEU A 241 0.58 19.95 -17.04
N VAL A 242 0.79 18.70 -16.66
CA VAL A 242 0.67 17.51 -17.53
C VAL A 242 -0.47 16.60 -17.17
N GLY A 243 -0.91 16.61 -15.92
CA GLY A 243 -2.02 15.81 -15.42
C GLY A 243 -2.44 16.21 -14.02
N ILE A 244 -3.35 15.45 -13.46
CA ILE A 244 -3.78 15.54 -12.07
C ILE A 244 -3.84 14.14 -11.48
N ILE A 245 -3.78 14.04 -10.16
CA ILE A 245 -4.05 12.83 -9.40
C ILE A 245 -5.26 13.11 -8.53
N THR A 246 -6.21 12.20 -8.47
CA THR A 246 -7.44 12.35 -7.71
C THR A 246 -7.37 11.61 -6.38
N VAL A 247 -8.34 11.84 -5.50
CA VAL A 247 -8.30 11.25 -4.15
C VAL A 247 -8.64 9.76 -4.16
N ASP A 248 -9.42 9.28 -5.09
CA ASP A 248 -9.77 7.90 -5.32
C ASP A 248 -8.53 7.08 -5.72
N ASP A 249 -7.75 7.52 -6.73
CA ASP A 249 -6.47 6.90 -7.11
C ASP A 249 -5.50 6.84 -5.92
N VAL A 250 -5.42 7.95 -5.16
CA VAL A 250 -4.58 8.00 -3.96
C VAL A 250 -5.05 7.01 -2.89
N MET A 251 -6.36 6.77 -2.75
CA MET A 251 -6.86 5.75 -1.81
C MET A 251 -6.43 4.35 -2.23
N GLU A 252 -6.44 4.05 -3.52
CA GLU A 252 -5.95 2.78 -4.08
C GLU A 252 -4.45 2.62 -3.84
N VAL A 253 -3.64 3.63 -4.18
CA VAL A 253 -2.20 3.65 -3.88
C VAL A 253 -1.92 3.42 -2.40
N MET A 254 -2.67 4.05 -1.50
CA MET A 254 -2.49 3.86 -0.04
C MET A 254 -2.80 2.42 0.41
N GLU A 255 -3.76 1.74 -0.22
CA GLU A 255 -4.08 0.34 0.06
C GLU A 255 -3.00 -0.60 -0.49
N GLU A 256 -2.51 -0.34 -1.70
CA GLU A 256 -1.42 -1.09 -2.32
C GLU A 256 -0.12 -0.98 -1.51
N GLU A 257 0.32 0.23 -1.17
CA GLU A 257 1.51 0.46 -0.35
C GLU A 257 1.38 -0.18 1.05
N ALA A 258 0.21 -0.07 1.67
CA ALA A 258 -0.03 -0.75 2.95
C ALA A 258 0.07 -2.28 2.82
N THR A 259 -0.43 -2.84 1.72
CA THR A 259 -0.37 -4.28 1.44
C THR A 259 1.08 -4.71 1.19
N GLU A 260 1.82 -3.94 0.39
CA GLU A 260 3.24 -4.15 0.12
C GLU A 260 4.06 -4.15 1.42
N ASP A 261 3.83 -3.15 2.29
CA ASP A 261 4.46 -3.03 3.60
C ASP A 261 4.18 -4.27 4.47
N PHE A 262 2.93 -4.75 4.52
CA PHE A 262 2.58 -5.97 5.26
C PHE A 262 3.31 -7.20 4.71
N GLU A 263 3.41 -7.35 3.41
CA GLU A 263 4.12 -8.47 2.78
C GLU A 263 5.63 -8.41 3.04
N LYS A 264 6.24 -7.24 2.92
CA LYS A 264 7.65 -6.99 3.27
C LYS A 264 7.92 -7.27 4.76
N MET A 265 7.03 -6.79 5.65
CA MET A 265 7.10 -7.05 7.09
C MET A 265 6.97 -8.53 7.45
N ALA A 266 6.31 -9.33 6.61
CA ALA A 266 6.23 -10.78 6.74
C ALA A 266 7.41 -11.51 6.05
N ALA A 267 8.42 -10.79 5.55
CA ALA A 267 9.52 -11.30 4.75
C ALA A 267 9.03 -12.09 3.52
N MET A 268 8.17 -11.45 2.75
CA MET A 268 7.70 -11.91 1.45
C MET A 268 8.04 -10.87 0.38
N LEU A 269 8.10 -11.28 -0.88
CA LEU A 269 8.10 -10.35 -2.00
C LEU A 269 6.65 -9.93 -2.28
N PRO A 270 6.41 -8.67 -2.65
CA PRO A 270 5.08 -8.16 -2.95
C PRO A 270 4.36 -8.95 -4.04
N SER A 271 3.02 -8.95 -3.97
CA SER A 271 2.14 -9.62 -4.92
C SER A 271 1.06 -8.64 -5.39
N GLU A 272 1.01 -8.35 -6.68
CA GLU A 272 0.02 -7.47 -7.31
C GLU A 272 -1.39 -8.07 -7.37
N LYS A 273 -1.55 -9.35 -7.07
CA LYS A 273 -2.82 -10.07 -7.23
C LYS A 273 -3.40 -10.52 -5.89
N PRO A 274 -4.72 -10.46 -5.73
CA PRO A 274 -5.40 -11.02 -4.56
C PRO A 274 -4.99 -12.48 -4.30
N TYR A 275 -4.88 -12.85 -3.04
CA TYR A 275 -4.36 -14.15 -2.60
C TYR A 275 -5.03 -15.35 -3.29
N LEU A 276 -6.35 -15.34 -3.43
CA LEU A 276 -7.10 -16.46 -4.04
C LEU A 276 -6.92 -16.53 -5.56
N LYS A 277 -6.57 -15.41 -6.21
CA LYS A 277 -6.31 -15.35 -7.66
C LYS A 277 -4.85 -15.65 -8.00
N THR A 278 -3.94 -15.60 -7.00
CA THR A 278 -2.51 -15.85 -7.19
C THR A 278 -2.20 -17.34 -7.25
N GLY A 279 -1.45 -17.77 -8.27
CA GLY A 279 -1.06 -19.16 -8.45
C GLY A 279 -0.12 -19.67 -7.35
N VAL A 280 -0.26 -20.95 -6.95
CA VAL A 280 0.54 -21.57 -5.88
C VAL A 280 2.05 -21.45 -6.12
N PHE A 281 2.51 -21.58 -7.37
CA PHE A 281 3.94 -21.45 -7.71
C PHE A 281 4.45 -20.01 -7.55
N THR A 282 3.64 -19.01 -7.85
CA THR A 282 3.97 -17.60 -7.65
C THR A 282 4.07 -17.30 -6.15
N LEU A 283 3.08 -17.72 -5.35
CA LEU A 283 3.13 -17.57 -3.89
C LEU A 283 4.37 -18.25 -3.28
N ALA A 284 4.75 -19.43 -3.77
CA ALA A 284 5.96 -20.10 -3.33
C ALA A 284 7.22 -19.32 -3.72
N LYS A 285 7.29 -18.83 -4.97
CA LYS A 285 8.42 -18.02 -5.48
C LYS A 285 8.62 -16.76 -4.64
N ASN A 286 7.55 -16.08 -4.24
CA ASN A 286 7.64 -14.84 -3.46
C ASN A 286 8.11 -15.07 -2.02
N ARG A 287 7.96 -16.27 -1.46
CA ARG A 287 8.35 -16.62 -0.08
C ARG A 287 9.74 -17.26 0.04
N ILE A 288 10.14 -18.06 -0.95
CA ILE A 288 11.38 -18.85 -0.91
C ILE A 288 12.64 -18.00 -0.69
N PRO A 289 12.89 -16.89 -1.40
CA PRO A 289 14.12 -16.14 -1.25
C PRO A 289 14.39 -15.69 0.19
N TRP A 290 13.41 -15.12 0.85
CA TRP A 290 13.53 -14.68 2.23
C TRP A 290 13.70 -15.84 3.21
N LEU A 291 12.97 -16.94 3.03
CA LEU A 291 13.14 -18.13 3.87
C LEU A 291 14.54 -18.72 3.76
N LEU A 292 15.14 -18.70 2.56
CA LEU A 292 16.53 -19.14 2.36
C LEU A 292 17.52 -18.21 3.07
N ILE A 293 17.34 -16.90 2.99
CA ILE A 293 18.19 -15.92 3.71
C ILE A 293 18.10 -16.15 5.22
N LEU A 294 16.89 -16.30 5.76
CA LEU A 294 16.68 -16.54 7.19
C LEU A 294 17.26 -17.89 7.62
N MET A 295 17.12 -18.94 6.82
CA MET A 295 17.71 -20.24 7.08
C MET A 295 19.25 -20.16 7.11
N LEU A 296 19.86 -19.45 6.17
CA LEU A 296 21.32 -19.26 6.18
C LEU A 296 21.76 -18.44 7.39
N SER A 297 21.01 -17.40 7.75
CA SER A 297 21.31 -16.57 8.92
C SER A 297 21.24 -17.38 10.24
N SER A 298 20.38 -18.39 10.33
CA SER A 298 20.29 -19.26 11.51
C SER A 298 21.56 -20.08 11.78
N THR A 299 22.45 -20.24 10.79
CA THR A 299 23.75 -20.88 10.98
C THR A 299 24.64 -20.10 11.94
N ILE A 300 24.46 -18.78 12.06
CA ILE A 300 25.19 -17.94 13.03
C ILE A 300 24.76 -18.34 14.44
N THR A 301 23.47 -18.48 14.69
CA THR A 301 22.90 -18.94 15.96
C THR A 301 23.41 -20.34 16.33
N GLY A 302 23.43 -21.26 15.35
CA GLY A 302 23.99 -22.59 15.50
C GLY A 302 25.50 -22.56 15.91
N GLY A 303 26.28 -21.68 15.27
CA GLY A 303 27.69 -21.48 15.61
C GLY A 303 27.91 -20.98 17.04
N ILE A 304 27.03 -20.10 17.55
CA ILE A 304 27.06 -19.64 18.93
C ILE A 304 26.78 -20.82 19.89
N LEU A 305 25.78 -21.64 19.59
CA LEU A 305 25.47 -22.82 20.41
C LEU A 305 26.65 -23.79 20.49
N VAL A 306 27.31 -24.08 19.38
CA VAL A 306 28.52 -24.94 19.39
C VAL A 306 29.64 -24.36 20.22
N LYS A 307 29.85 -23.05 20.18
CA LYS A 307 30.88 -22.36 21.00
C LYS A 307 30.66 -22.57 22.48
N TYR A 308 29.43 -22.66 22.97
CA TYR A 308 29.10 -22.84 24.37
C TYR A 308 28.74 -24.30 24.77
N GLU A 309 29.07 -25.30 23.91
CA GLU A 309 28.76 -26.72 24.14
C GLU A 309 29.26 -27.23 25.50
N ASN A 310 30.47 -26.84 25.92
CA ASN A 310 31.04 -27.23 27.20
C ASN A 310 30.22 -26.71 28.41
N ALA A 311 29.68 -25.49 28.31
CA ALA A 311 28.81 -24.91 29.33
C ALA A 311 27.50 -25.71 29.47
N PHE A 312 26.94 -26.18 28.33
CA PHE A 312 25.74 -27.04 28.34
C PHE A 312 26.00 -28.42 28.97
N ALA A 313 27.16 -29.00 28.68
CA ALA A 313 27.55 -30.28 29.27
C ALA A 313 27.71 -30.18 30.79
N ALA A 314 28.19 -29.03 31.29
CA ALA A 314 28.35 -28.79 32.75
C ALA A 314 27.02 -28.63 33.49
N ILE A 315 26.06 -27.88 32.87
CA ILE A 315 24.73 -27.64 33.47
C ILE A 315 23.65 -27.80 32.38
N PRO A 316 23.19 -29.04 32.07
CA PRO A 316 22.21 -29.29 31.01
C PRO A 316 20.88 -28.53 31.16
N LEU A 317 20.51 -28.14 32.38
CA LEU A 317 19.29 -27.38 32.66
C LEU A 317 19.28 -26.03 31.96
N LEU A 318 20.44 -25.42 31.66
CA LEU A 318 20.55 -24.15 30.98
C LEU A 318 19.94 -24.20 29.56
N VAL A 319 20.06 -25.35 28.87
CA VAL A 319 19.53 -25.54 27.54
C VAL A 319 18.00 -25.37 27.48
N SER A 320 17.31 -25.80 28.56
CA SER A 320 15.83 -25.74 28.58
C SER A 320 15.25 -24.31 28.61
N PHE A 321 16.07 -23.30 28.90
CA PHE A 321 15.66 -21.90 28.94
C PHE A 321 15.95 -21.14 27.65
N ILE A 322 16.73 -21.72 26.73
CA ILE A 322 17.05 -21.09 25.41
C ILE A 322 15.80 -20.71 24.64
N PRO A 323 14.80 -21.60 24.43
CA PRO A 323 13.60 -21.25 23.64
C PRO A 323 12.86 -20.07 24.25
N MET A 324 12.74 -20.02 25.59
CA MET A 324 12.06 -18.91 26.28
C MET A 324 12.78 -17.57 26.08
N LEU A 325 14.09 -17.56 26.13
CA LEU A 325 14.88 -16.32 25.98
C LEU A 325 14.85 -15.81 24.55
N MET A 326 15.00 -16.71 23.58
CA MET A 326 14.93 -16.37 22.16
C MET A 326 13.53 -15.85 21.80
N ASP A 327 12.48 -16.59 22.12
CA ASP A 327 11.10 -16.19 21.82
C ASP A 327 10.74 -14.85 22.46
N THR A 328 11.02 -14.67 23.75
CA THR A 328 10.74 -13.40 24.45
C THR A 328 11.58 -12.25 23.89
N GLY A 329 12.83 -12.49 23.56
CA GLY A 329 13.71 -11.51 22.92
C GLY A 329 13.20 -11.12 21.53
N GLY A 330 12.96 -12.10 20.67
CA GLY A 330 12.44 -11.90 19.33
C GLY A 330 11.13 -11.11 19.31
N ASN A 331 10.16 -11.53 20.12
CA ASN A 331 8.87 -10.84 20.26
C ASN A 331 9.03 -9.40 20.78
N SER A 332 9.92 -9.17 21.77
CA SER A 332 10.20 -7.83 22.31
C SER A 332 10.82 -6.91 21.26
N GLY A 333 11.74 -7.41 20.45
CA GLY A 333 12.37 -6.68 19.37
C GLY A 333 11.38 -6.36 18.24
N SER A 334 10.57 -7.35 17.83
CA SER A 334 9.55 -7.21 16.81
C SER A 334 8.50 -6.16 17.18
N GLN A 335 8.04 -6.13 18.43
CA GLN A 335 7.12 -5.08 18.90
C GLN A 335 7.70 -3.67 18.71
N SER A 336 8.96 -3.46 19.03
CA SER A 336 9.60 -2.15 18.88
C SER A 336 9.80 -1.82 17.40
N SER A 337 10.24 -2.78 16.59
CA SER A 337 10.42 -2.59 15.15
C SER A 337 9.13 -2.20 14.46
N THR A 338 8.05 -2.94 14.66
CA THR A 338 6.74 -2.65 14.07
C THR A 338 6.25 -1.24 14.42
N MET A 339 6.39 -0.82 15.69
CA MET A 339 5.99 0.54 16.11
C MET A 339 6.83 1.63 15.44
N ILE A 340 8.13 1.39 15.26
CA ILE A 340 9.02 2.37 14.63
C ILE A 340 8.84 2.42 13.13
N ILE A 341 8.67 1.27 12.45
CA ILE A 341 8.33 1.22 11.01
C ILE A 341 7.05 2.00 10.77
N ARG A 342 5.98 1.71 11.52
CA ARG A 342 4.73 2.45 11.40
C ARG A 342 4.88 3.94 11.70
N GLY A 343 5.64 4.30 12.75
CA GLY A 343 5.90 5.70 13.10
C GLY A 343 6.65 6.45 11.99
N MET A 344 7.54 5.77 11.26
CA MET A 344 8.25 6.36 10.12
C MET A 344 7.37 6.46 8.87
N ALA A 345 6.46 5.52 8.66
CA ALA A 345 5.50 5.54 7.55
C ALA A 345 4.50 6.70 7.67
N ILE A 346 4.01 6.99 8.89
CA ILE A 346 3.07 8.11 9.13
C ILE A 346 3.75 9.44 9.47
N GLY A 347 5.08 9.51 9.40
CA GLY A 347 5.85 10.73 9.68
C GLY A 347 5.97 11.14 11.16
N ASP A 348 5.57 10.28 12.12
CA ASP A 348 5.70 10.53 13.56
C ASP A 348 7.15 10.38 14.06
N VAL A 349 7.97 9.62 13.34
CA VAL A 349 9.37 9.33 13.67
C VAL A 349 10.25 9.62 12.47
N GLU A 350 11.21 10.53 12.65
CA GLU A 350 12.24 10.80 11.65
C GLU A 350 13.58 10.15 12.05
N PRO A 351 14.47 9.87 11.08
CA PRO A 351 15.82 9.35 11.37
C PRO A 351 16.62 10.22 12.33
N SER A 352 16.36 11.52 12.36
CA SER A 352 16.96 12.50 13.30
C SER A 352 16.58 12.23 14.76
N ASP A 353 15.48 11.53 15.03
CA ASP A 353 14.98 11.26 16.36
C ASP A 353 15.58 9.98 17.01
N ILE A 354 16.54 9.32 16.38
CA ILE A 354 17.10 8.04 16.82
C ILE A 354 17.47 8.02 18.31
N LEU A 355 18.10 9.06 18.84
CA LEU A 355 18.48 9.11 20.26
C LEU A 355 17.28 9.22 21.20
N LYS A 356 16.22 9.93 20.79
CA LYS A 356 14.97 10.06 21.56
C LYS A 356 14.23 8.71 21.57
N VAL A 357 14.17 8.05 20.40
CA VAL A 357 13.55 6.73 20.22
C VAL A 357 14.25 5.69 21.08
N VAL A 358 15.58 5.56 20.95
CA VAL A 358 16.37 4.60 21.73
C VAL A 358 16.19 4.84 23.24
N TRP A 359 16.26 6.10 23.69
CA TRP A 359 16.04 6.42 25.10
C TRP A 359 14.64 6.07 25.59
N LYS A 360 13.63 6.22 24.75
CA LYS A 360 12.24 5.83 25.04
C LYS A 360 12.12 4.31 25.13
N GLU A 361 12.63 3.59 24.14
CA GLU A 361 12.57 2.12 24.10
C GLU A 361 13.40 1.43 25.20
N VAL A 362 14.53 1.97 25.58
CA VAL A 362 15.29 1.48 26.73
C VAL A 362 14.47 1.58 28.03
N ARG A 363 13.78 2.71 28.27
CA ARG A 363 12.90 2.86 29.44
C ARG A 363 11.70 1.89 29.40
N VAL A 364 11.10 1.70 28.25
CA VAL A 364 10.04 0.69 28.04
C VAL A 364 10.61 -0.70 28.30
N GLY A 365 11.81 -1.00 27.77
CA GLY A 365 12.52 -2.26 27.99
C GLY A 365 12.82 -2.56 29.45
N VAL A 366 13.23 -1.56 30.22
CA VAL A 366 13.44 -1.70 31.68
C VAL A 366 12.14 -2.06 32.39
N ILE A 367 11.03 -1.38 32.07
CA ILE A 367 9.73 -1.64 32.73
C ILE A 367 9.23 -3.04 32.36
N VAL A 368 9.19 -3.35 31.07
CA VAL A 368 8.70 -4.65 30.57
C VAL A 368 9.60 -5.77 31.03
N GLY A 369 10.93 -5.60 30.90
CA GLY A 369 11.91 -6.59 31.35
C GLY A 369 11.83 -6.87 32.85
N PHE A 370 11.62 -5.83 33.67
CA PHE A 370 11.45 -6.02 35.13
C PHE A 370 10.19 -6.83 35.45
N VAL A 371 9.05 -6.52 34.84
CA VAL A 371 7.80 -7.27 35.06
C VAL A 371 7.97 -8.74 34.66
N LEU A 372 8.52 -8.99 33.48
CA LEU A 372 8.77 -10.34 32.98
C LEU A 372 9.77 -11.09 33.85
N ALA A 373 10.84 -10.41 34.33
CA ALA A 373 11.83 -10.97 35.23
C ALA A 373 11.19 -11.42 36.55
N VAL A 374 10.36 -10.59 37.18
CA VAL A 374 9.68 -10.92 38.45
C VAL A 374 8.73 -12.10 38.26
N VAL A 375 7.88 -12.08 37.25
CA VAL A 375 6.94 -13.20 37.01
C VAL A 375 7.69 -14.49 36.71
N ASN A 376 8.74 -14.43 35.89
CA ASN A 376 9.53 -15.60 35.54
C ASN A 376 10.32 -16.12 36.75
N PHE A 377 10.84 -15.23 37.60
CA PHE A 377 11.53 -15.64 38.82
C PHE A 377 10.63 -16.48 39.75
N ILE A 378 9.40 -15.99 39.98
CA ILE A 378 8.42 -16.72 40.80
C ILE A 378 8.11 -18.08 40.16
N ARG A 379 7.89 -18.13 38.88
CA ARG A 379 7.63 -19.37 38.13
C ARG A 379 8.79 -20.36 38.28
N LEU A 380 10.03 -19.91 38.06
CA LEU A 380 11.20 -20.77 38.09
C LEU A 380 11.49 -21.30 39.50
N MET A 381 11.29 -20.49 40.55
CA MET A 381 11.47 -20.93 41.95
C MET A 381 10.48 -22.03 42.35
N ILE A 382 9.27 -22.01 41.78
CA ILE A 382 8.27 -23.06 41.99
C ILE A 382 8.65 -24.31 41.18
N GLN A 383 9.10 -24.16 39.95
CA GLN A 383 9.36 -25.27 39.02
C GLN A 383 10.70 -26.00 39.34
N TYR A 384 11.71 -25.25 39.81
CA TYR A 384 13.07 -25.77 40.05
C TYR A 384 13.56 -25.43 41.45
N PRO A 385 12.93 -25.96 42.52
CA PRO A 385 13.33 -25.70 43.88
C PRO A 385 14.75 -26.23 44.12
N GLY A 386 15.62 -25.42 44.70
CA GLY A 386 17.02 -25.76 44.97
C GLY A 386 18.05 -25.27 43.94
N ASN A 387 17.60 -24.80 42.76
CA ASN A 387 18.50 -24.27 41.71
C ASN A 387 18.48 -22.73 41.65
N THR A 388 18.52 -22.06 42.82
CA THR A 388 18.32 -20.61 42.93
C THR A 388 19.28 -19.80 42.07
N MET A 389 20.58 -20.17 42.02
CA MET A 389 21.57 -19.44 41.21
C MET A 389 21.27 -19.53 39.72
N ILE A 390 20.84 -20.70 39.23
CA ILE A 390 20.44 -20.87 37.83
C ILE A 390 19.18 -20.01 37.54
N CYS A 391 18.19 -20.03 38.43
CA CYS A 391 17.00 -19.20 38.29
C CYS A 391 17.33 -17.70 38.22
N VAL A 392 18.21 -17.21 39.08
CA VAL A 392 18.69 -15.82 39.08
C VAL A 392 19.41 -15.49 37.78
N THR A 393 20.29 -16.36 37.30
CA THR A 393 21.03 -16.19 36.06
C THR A 393 20.07 -16.06 34.88
N VAL A 394 19.07 -16.95 34.77
CA VAL A 394 18.06 -16.91 33.70
C VAL A 394 17.23 -15.63 33.74
N VAL A 395 16.83 -15.18 34.92
CA VAL A 395 16.01 -13.98 35.12
C VAL A 395 16.78 -12.69 34.75
N ILE A 396 18.05 -12.60 35.17
CA ILE A 396 18.90 -11.46 34.78
C ILE A 396 19.14 -11.47 33.27
N SER A 397 19.40 -12.65 32.71
CA SER A 397 19.55 -12.78 31.24
C SER A 397 18.31 -12.37 30.51
N LEU A 398 17.11 -12.76 30.94
CA LEU A 398 15.84 -12.34 30.38
C LEU A 398 15.68 -10.82 30.42
N PHE A 399 15.95 -10.20 31.57
CA PHE A 399 15.89 -8.75 31.74
C PHE A 399 16.81 -8.02 30.74
N CYS A 400 18.07 -8.43 30.67
CA CYS A 400 19.04 -7.85 29.73
C CYS A 400 18.64 -8.08 28.28
N THR A 401 18.18 -9.29 27.93
CA THR A 401 17.72 -9.65 26.59
C THR A 401 16.59 -8.74 26.13
N VAL A 402 15.58 -8.48 26.96
CA VAL A 402 14.44 -7.60 26.60
C VAL A 402 14.89 -6.18 26.30
N ILE A 403 15.81 -5.62 27.11
CA ILE A 403 16.32 -4.25 26.86
C ILE A 403 17.11 -4.19 25.55
N VAL A 404 18.01 -5.14 25.34
CA VAL A 404 18.83 -5.19 24.12
C VAL A 404 17.96 -5.44 22.88
N ALA A 405 17.00 -6.36 22.97
CA ALA A 405 16.07 -6.65 21.89
C ALA A 405 15.26 -5.43 21.45
N LYS A 406 14.71 -4.68 22.40
CA LYS A 406 13.98 -3.42 22.10
C LYS A 406 14.88 -2.36 21.48
N THR A 407 16.13 -2.27 21.97
CA THR A 407 17.11 -1.33 21.38
C THR A 407 17.46 -1.71 19.94
N ILE A 408 17.69 -2.99 19.66
CA ILE A 408 17.95 -3.50 18.30
C ILE A 408 16.71 -3.27 17.43
N GLY A 409 15.52 -3.64 17.93
CA GLY A 409 14.26 -3.49 17.22
C GLY A 409 13.95 -2.07 16.79
N CYS A 410 14.27 -1.06 17.58
CA CYS A 410 14.06 0.33 17.21
C CYS A 410 15.17 0.92 16.33
N THR A 411 16.41 0.44 16.44
CA THR A 411 17.53 1.04 15.70
C THR A 411 17.68 0.51 14.29
N LEU A 412 17.35 -0.77 14.04
CA LEU A 412 17.52 -1.38 12.71
C LEU A 412 16.64 -0.75 11.63
N PRO A 413 15.33 -0.52 11.82
CA PRO A 413 14.51 0.14 10.82
C PRO A 413 14.96 1.59 10.52
N ILE A 414 15.34 2.34 11.55
CA ILE A 414 15.89 3.70 11.37
C ILE A 414 17.19 3.64 10.57
N GLY A 415 18.06 2.68 10.88
CA GLY A 415 19.30 2.45 10.15
C GLY A 415 19.05 2.10 8.67
N ALA A 416 18.05 1.28 8.37
CA ALA A 416 17.65 0.96 7.00
C ALA A 416 17.25 2.22 6.23
N LYS A 417 16.39 3.07 6.81
CA LYS A 417 15.97 4.34 6.19
C LYS A 417 17.14 5.29 5.91
N VAL A 418 18.11 5.38 6.85
CA VAL A 418 19.35 6.17 6.63
C VAL A 418 20.17 5.63 5.48
N LEU A 419 20.19 4.31 5.28
CA LEU A 419 20.89 3.64 4.16
C LEU A 419 20.05 3.63 2.88
N LYS A 420 18.91 4.30 2.86
CA LYS A 420 17.93 4.32 1.74
C LYS A 420 17.43 2.90 1.38
N LEU A 421 17.31 2.04 2.36
CA LEU A 421 16.64 0.76 2.28
C LEU A 421 15.25 0.90 2.90
N ASP A 422 14.32 0.10 2.41
CA ASP A 422 12.97 0.08 2.95
C ASP A 422 12.99 -0.43 4.42
N PRO A 423 12.49 0.36 5.39
CA PRO A 423 12.43 -0.05 6.78
C PRO A 423 11.57 -1.29 7.04
N ALA A 424 10.54 -1.55 6.21
CA ALA A 424 9.66 -2.71 6.36
C ALA A 424 10.41 -4.04 6.27
N ILE A 425 11.49 -4.10 5.50
CA ILE A 425 12.39 -5.27 5.42
C ILE A 425 13.00 -5.64 6.78
N MET A 426 13.22 -4.65 7.67
CA MET A 426 13.76 -4.85 9.01
C MET A 426 12.67 -5.20 10.05
N ALA A 427 11.61 -5.87 9.62
CA ALA A 427 10.52 -6.28 10.49
C ALA A 427 10.77 -7.64 11.17
N SER A 428 9.71 -8.27 11.64
CA SER A 428 9.75 -9.38 12.58
C SER A 428 10.77 -10.50 12.27
N PRO A 429 10.82 -11.11 11.05
CA PRO A 429 11.71 -12.25 10.82
C PRO A 429 13.21 -11.92 10.87
N MET A 430 13.59 -10.72 10.38
CA MET A 430 15.00 -10.27 10.47
C MET A 430 15.38 -9.92 11.91
N ILE A 431 14.51 -9.22 12.61
CA ILE A 431 14.71 -8.84 14.00
C ILE A 431 14.86 -10.09 14.88
N THR A 432 13.96 -11.07 14.75
CA THR A 432 14.02 -12.30 15.56
C THR A 432 15.36 -13.01 15.35
N THR A 433 15.80 -13.16 14.11
CA THR A 433 17.08 -13.84 13.81
C THR A 433 18.29 -13.13 14.42
N ILE A 434 18.33 -11.79 14.39
CA ILE A 434 19.42 -11.01 14.96
C ILE A 434 19.34 -11.05 16.49
N VAL A 435 18.15 -10.85 17.05
CA VAL A 435 17.91 -10.85 18.49
C VAL A 435 18.18 -12.23 19.09
N ASP A 436 17.86 -13.33 18.41
CA ASP A 436 18.15 -14.68 18.86
C ASP A 436 19.65 -14.90 19.08
N ALA A 437 20.47 -14.52 18.10
CA ALA A 437 21.93 -14.61 18.22
C ALA A 437 22.45 -13.76 19.37
N VAL A 438 21.97 -12.53 19.52
CA VAL A 438 22.40 -11.62 20.59
C VAL A 438 21.90 -12.10 21.97
N SER A 439 20.65 -12.58 22.04
CA SER A 439 20.09 -13.15 23.29
C SER A 439 20.88 -14.32 23.80
N LEU A 440 21.30 -15.23 22.93
CA LEU A 440 22.18 -16.35 23.29
C LEU A 440 23.52 -15.88 23.78
N MET A 441 24.15 -14.91 23.10
CA MET A 441 25.44 -14.36 23.56
C MET A 441 25.32 -13.71 24.94
N VAL A 442 24.28 -12.92 25.18
CA VAL A 442 24.01 -12.30 26.49
C VAL A 442 23.80 -13.39 27.55
N TYR A 443 22.96 -14.38 27.25
CA TYR A 443 22.62 -15.45 28.16
C TYR A 443 23.87 -16.27 28.58
N PHE A 444 24.65 -16.73 27.61
CA PHE A 444 25.80 -17.57 27.93
C PHE A 444 26.95 -16.81 28.55
N ASN A 445 27.20 -15.57 28.15
CA ASN A 445 28.19 -14.74 28.85
C ASN A 445 27.81 -14.52 30.33
N LEU A 446 26.53 -14.23 30.61
CA LEU A 446 26.06 -14.08 31.98
C LEU A 446 26.09 -15.41 32.74
N ALA A 447 25.73 -16.53 32.14
CA ALA A 447 25.77 -17.84 32.74
C ALA A 447 27.21 -18.25 33.08
N CYS A 448 28.16 -18.09 32.15
CA CYS A 448 29.56 -18.37 32.40
C CYS A 448 30.13 -17.52 33.56
N HIS A 449 29.74 -16.24 33.58
CA HIS A 449 30.24 -15.32 34.62
C HIS A 449 29.63 -15.54 36.00
N LEU A 450 28.31 -15.79 36.07
CA LEU A 450 27.59 -15.95 37.35
C LEU A 450 27.70 -17.35 37.96
N LEU A 451 27.97 -18.37 37.15
CA LEU A 451 28.07 -19.77 37.56
C LEU A 451 29.51 -20.30 37.53
N ASP A 452 30.50 -19.41 37.33
CA ASP A 452 31.93 -19.72 37.25
C ASP A 452 32.27 -20.86 36.28
N MET A 453 31.63 -20.87 35.12
CA MET A 453 31.85 -21.86 34.07
C MET A 453 32.86 -21.39 33.04
N THR A 454 33.66 -22.31 32.53
CA THR A 454 34.54 -22.07 31.37
C THR A 454 33.73 -22.20 30.08
N ALA A 455 33.82 -21.21 29.18
CA ALA A 455 33.17 -21.20 27.88
C ALA A 455 33.79 -22.21 26.92
#